data_e5e589f163a1d763a9c58deb2db4fc15
#
_entry.id   e5e589f163a1d763a9c58deb2db4fc15
#
_cell.length_a   1.000
_cell.length_b   1.000
_cell.length_c   1.000
_cell.angle_alpha   90.00
_cell.angle_beta   90.00
_cell.angle_gamma   90.00
#
_symmetry.space_group_name_H-M   'P 1'
#
loop_
_entity.id
_entity.type
_entity.pdbx_description
1 polymer ?
#
loop_
_entity_poly.entity_id
_entity_poly.type
_entity_poly.pdbx_seq_one_letter_code
_entity_poly.pdbx_strand_id
1 'polypeptide(L)'
;VRVKGSTFTVSLVLKRLKHPMMRVSLSEPFRQVSWDEAFNKIVDRIQNIRQNRGADAICMYGSGQFQTEDYYVAQKLIKGCLGTNNFDANSRLCMSSAVAGYVLSFGADGPPCCYEDLELTDCAFLIGTNTAECHPIVFNRLRKHHKKNRNVKMIVVDPRCTKTAEVADLHLAINPGTDIDLLNGIAHLLMRWGEIDSLFIDECTQGFSDYAAVVQHYPPEIVAQKCGIEISELEQAARYWAESKKVLSLWSMGINQSQEGTAKVRTL
;
A
#
# COMPACT_ATOMS: atom_id res chain seq x y z
N VAL A 1 15.36 6.96 25.15
CA VAL A 1 15.26 7.75 23.92
C VAL A 1 14.71 9.12 24.32
N ARG A 2 15.57 10.14 24.43
CA ARG A 2 15.10 11.53 24.62
C ARG A 2 14.57 12.03 23.28
N VAL A 3 13.26 12.02 23.09
CA VAL A 3 12.62 12.78 22.03
C VAL A 3 12.84 14.27 22.40
N LYS A 4 13.52 15.02 21.56
CA LYS A 4 13.60 16.47 21.71
C LYS A 4 12.22 17.07 21.38
N GLY A 5 11.31 17.01 22.35
CA GLY A 5 9.89 17.36 22.18
C GLY A 5 9.57 18.85 22.11
N SER A 6 10.56 19.75 22.29
CA SER A 6 10.28 21.17 22.42
C SER A 6 9.99 21.87 21.08
N THR A 7 10.72 21.53 20.02
CA THR A 7 10.60 22.22 18.72
C THR A 7 9.35 21.81 17.93
N PHE A 8 8.95 20.56 18.02
CA PHE A 8 7.75 20.05 17.34
C PHE A 8 6.47 20.58 17.99
N THR A 9 6.40 20.60 19.31
CA THR A 9 5.24 21.09 20.07
C THR A 9 5.04 22.59 19.86
N VAL A 10 6.08 23.39 19.89
CA VAL A 10 6.01 24.85 19.68
C VAL A 10 5.59 25.19 18.25
N SER A 11 6.13 24.49 17.25
CA SER A 11 5.75 24.70 15.84
C SER A 11 4.28 24.35 15.58
N LEU A 12 3.74 23.28 16.19
CA LEU A 12 2.35 22.90 16.09
C LEU A 12 1.41 23.93 16.73
N VAL A 13 1.76 24.44 17.92
CA VAL A 13 0.95 25.41 18.64
C VAL A 13 0.83 26.74 17.90
N LEU A 14 1.92 27.20 17.28
CA LEU A 14 1.95 28.49 16.56
C LEU A 14 1.19 28.47 15.23
N LYS A 15 1.07 27.30 14.58
CA LYS A 15 0.42 27.18 13.26
C LYS A 15 -0.98 26.57 13.31
N ARG A 16 -1.42 26.04 14.45
CA ARG A 16 -2.72 25.38 14.57
C ARG A 16 -3.84 26.39 14.62
N LEU A 17 -4.87 26.19 13.80
CA LEU A 17 -6.13 26.95 13.89
C LEU A 17 -6.83 26.62 15.22
N LYS A 18 -7.25 27.68 15.93
CA LYS A 18 -7.94 27.57 17.23
C LYS A 18 -9.43 27.90 17.14
N HIS A 19 -9.84 28.48 16.05
CA HIS A 19 -11.22 28.93 15.81
C HIS A 19 -11.64 28.57 14.40
N PRO A 20 -12.97 28.39 14.14
CA PRO A 20 -13.48 28.23 12.81
C PRO A 20 -13.15 29.46 11.95
N MET A 21 -12.87 29.20 10.67
CA MET A 21 -12.58 30.22 9.69
C MET A 21 -13.55 30.09 8.52
N MET A 22 -14.14 31.19 8.09
CA MET A 22 -15.05 31.24 6.94
C MET A 22 -14.68 32.33 5.95
N ARG A 23 -15.04 32.14 4.70
CA ARG A 23 -15.02 33.18 3.65
C ARG A 23 -16.31 33.13 2.85
N VAL A 24 -16.73 34.25 2.28
CA VAL A 24 -17.94 34.34 1.50
C VAL A 24 -17.75 33.87 0.08
N SER A 25 -16.56 34.14 -0.50
CA SER A 25 -16.19 33.73 -1.86
C SER A 25 -14.74 33.26 -1.92
N LEU A 26 -14.35 32.66 -3.05
CA LEU A 26 -12.97 32.20 -3.26
C LEU A 26 -11.95 33.34 -3.35
N SER A 27 -12.41 34.54 -3.71
CA SER A 27 -11.57 35.73 -3.83
C SER A 27 -11.40 36.50 -2.50
N GLU A 28 -12.15 36.14 -1.46
CA GLU A 28 -12.06 36.80 -0.18
C GLU A 28 -11.18 36.05 0.81
N PRO A 29 -10.50 36.76 1.73
CA PRO A 29 -9.71 36.13 2.79
C PRO A 29 -10.63 35.41 3.79
N PHE A 30 -10.09 34.38 4.43
CA PHE A 30 -10.77 33.77 5.57
C PHE A 30 -10.83 34.70 6.76
N ARG A 31 -12.00 34.81 7.41
CA ARG A 31 -12.19 35.47 8.69
C ARG A 31 -12.55 34.48 9.79
N GLN A 32 -12.12 34.78 11.00
CA GLN A 32 -12.53 34.01 12.16
C GLN A 32 -14.01 34.21 12.47
N VAL A 33 -14.69 33.11 12.84
CA VAL A 33 -16.11 33.09 13.21
C VAL A 33 -16.32 32.31 14.50
N SER A 34 -17.51 32.41 15.11
CA SER A 34 -17.90 31.52 16.20
C SER A 34 -18.29 30.14 15.69
N TRP A 35 -18.31 29.14 16.57
CA TRP A 35 -18.83 27.81 16.23
C TRP A 35 -20.30 27.84 15.83
N ASP A 36 -21.11 28.66 16.52
CA ASP A 36 -22.55 28.82 16.22
C ASP A 36 -22.74 29.41 14.82
N GLU A 37 -21.99 30.44 14.47
CA GLU A 37 -22.06 31.03 13.13
C GLU A 37 -21.66 30.00 12.06
N ALA A 38 -20.61 29.21 12.30
CA ALA A 38 -20.16 28.19 11.38
C ALA A 38 -21.22 27.09 11.19
N PHE A 39 -21.76 26.55 12.30
CA PHE A 39 -22.78 25.50 12.24
C PHE A 39 -24.09 25.98 11.60
N ASN A 40 -24.58 27.15 11.96
CA ASN A 40 -25.78 27.70 11.35
C ASN A 40 -25.63 27.83 9.83
N LYS A 41 -24.48 28.34 9.37
CA LYS A 41 -24.21 28.46 7.93
C LYS A 41 -24.16 27.11 7.22
N ILE A 42 -23.56 26.09 7.86
CA ILE A 42 -23.48 24.71 7.30
C ILE A 42 -24.92 24.15 7.22
N VAL A 43 -25.69 24.22 8.29
CA VAL A 43 -27.05 23.68 8.35
C VAL A 43 -27.94 24.34 7.29
N ASP A 44 -27.96 25.69 7.22
CA ASP A 44 -28.73 26.43 6.22
C ASP A 44 -28.36 25.98 4.80
N ARG A 45 -27.06 25.81 4.54
CA ARG A 45 -26.58 25.38 3.22
C ARG A 45 -27.01 23.96 2.86
N ILE A 46 -26.91 23.04 3.81
CA ILE A 46 -27.33 21.64 3.65
C ILE A 46 -28.85 21.57 3.41
N GLN A 47 -29.63 22.28 4.20
CA GLN A 47 -31.10 22.32 4.05
C GLN A 47 -31.51 22.89 2.69
N ASN A 48 -30.88 23.98 2.27
CA ASN A 48 -31.17 24.61 0.97
C ASN A 48 -30.81 23.64 -0.20
N ILE A 49 -29.65 22.95 -0.15
CA ILE A 49 -29.28 21.99 -1.17
C ILE A 49 -30.28 20.83 -1.20
N ARG A 50 -30.64 20.29 -0.03
CA ARG A 50 -31.56 19.16 0.09
C ARG A 50 -32.92 19.50 -0.47
N GLN A 51 -33.46 20.70 -0.16
CA GLN A 51 -34.77 21.18 -0.65
C GLN A 51 -34.80 21.40 -2.16
N ASN A 52 -33.73 21.95 -2.72
CA ASN A 52 -33.70 22.37 -4.13
C ASN A 52 -33.14 21.34 -5.09
N ARG A 53 -32.30 20.39 -4.59
CA ARG A 53 -31.58 19.44 -5.43
C ARG A 53 -31.69 17.98 -4.96
N GLY A 54 -32.35 17.73 -3.83
CA GLY A 54 -32.46 16.40 -3.22
C GLY A 54 -31.25 16.01 -2.36
N ALA A 55 -31.38 14.89 -1.63
CA ALA A 55 -30.38 14.39 -0.69
C ALA A 55 -29.10 13.94 -1.40
N ASP A 56 -29.21 13.36 -2.59
CA ASP A 56 -28.07 12.84 -3.35
C ASP A 56 -27.15 13.92 -3.94
N ALA A 57 -27.53 15.19 -3.85
CA ALA A 57 -26.67 16.34 -4.15
C ALA A 57 -25.66 16.63 -3.02
N ILE A 58 -25.74 15.88 -1.92
CA ILE A 58 -24.84 15.99 -0.75
C ILE A 58 -24.01 14.74 -0.67
N CYS A 59 -22.70 14.89 -0.47
CA CYS A 59 -21.79 13.79 -0.19
C CYS A 59 -20.87 14.14 0.98
N MET A 60 -20.40 13.13 1.65
CA MET A 60 -19.38 13.23 2.69
C MET A 60 -18.18 12.37 2.33
N TYR A 61 -17.00 12.96 2.42
CA TYR A 61 -15.74 12.25 2.28
C TYR A 61 -15.06 12.20 3.65
N GLY A 62 -14.94 10.98 4.19
CA GLY A 62 -14.35 10.73 5.49
C GLY A 62 -12.88 10.36 5.44
N SER A 63 -12.32 10.06 6.59
CA SER A 63 -10.94 9.61 6.72
C SER A 63 -10.87 8.16 7.16
N GLY A 64 -9.92 7.39 6.62
CA GLY A 64 -9.57 6.05 7.13
C GLY A 64 -8.99 6.07 8.55
N GLN A 65 -8.70 7.26 9.09
CA GLN A 65 -8.19 7.48 10.44
C GLN A 65 -9.26 7.96 11.43
N PHE A 66 -10.53 7.90 11.04
CA PHE A 66 -11.63 8.12 11.97
C PHE A 66 -11.62 7.05 13.06
N GLN A 67 -12.05 7.44 14.27
CA GLN A 67 -12.38 6.46 15.31
C GLN A 67 -13.74 5.82 15.01
N THR A 68 -14.05 4.72 15.67
CA THR A 68 -15.32 4.01 15.45
C THR A 68 -16.53 4.91 15.69
N GLU A 69 -16.46 5.78 16.70
CA GLU A 69 -17.48 6.76 17.04
C GLU A 69 -17.68 7.80 15.93
N ASP A 70 -16.60 8.26 15.30
CA ASP A 70 -16.66 9.20 14.19
C ASP A 70 -17.39 8.58 12.99
N TYR A 71 -17.05 7.33 12.64
CA TYR A 71 -17.75 6.58 11.59
C TYR A 71 -19.22 6.39 11.90
N TYR A 72 -19.56 6.05 13.15
CA TYR A 72 -20.93 5.85 13.56
C TYR A 72 -21.76 7.12 13.42
N VAL A 73 -21.26 8.25 13.94
CA VAL A 73 -21.95 9.54 13.86
C VAL A 73 -22.07 10.02 12.42
N ALA A 74 -21.00 9.90 11.62
CA ALA A 74 -21.00 10.28 10.22
C ALA A 74 -22.01 9.45 9.41
N GLN A 75 -22.05 8.13 9.58
CA GLN A 75 -23.02 7.24 8.94
C GLN A 75 -24.46 7.59 9.33
N LYS A 76 -24.69 7.84 10.62
CA LYS A 76 -26.01 8.24 11.13
C LYS A 76 -26.47 9.55 10.53
N LEU A 77 -25.58 10.55 10.43
CA LEU A 77 -25.88 11.83 9.79
C LEU A 77 -26.22 11.64 8.30
N ILE A 78 -25.35 11.02 7.54
CA ILE A 78 -25.49 10.92 6.08
C ILE A 78 -26.65 10.02 5.71
N LYS A 79 -26.70 8.79 6.23
CA LYS A 79 -27.72 7.82 5.85
C LYS A 79 -29.04 8.02 6.60
N GLY A 80 -28.99 8.22 7.91
CA GLY A 80 -30.18 8.34 8.75
C GLY A 80 -30.86 9.70 8.67
N CYS A 81 -30.09 10.78 8.74
CA CYS A 81 -30.68 12.13 8.81
C CYS A 81 -30.80 12.79 7.44
N LEU A 82 -29.80 12.69 6.58
CA LEU A 82 -29.83 13.31 5.25
C LEU A 82 -30.46 12.42 4.19
N GLY A 83 -30.44 11.10 4.36
CA GLY A 83 -31.14 10.15 3.49
C GLY A 83 -30.38 9.86 2.18
N THR A 84 -29.06 9.87 2.20
CA THR A 84 -28.22 9.49 1.05
C THR A 84 -27.14 8.49 1.44
N ASN A 85 -26.69 7.68 0.48
CA ASN A 85 -25.56 6.76 0.65
C ASN A 85 -24.21 7.36 0.21
N ASN A 86 -24.18 8.63 -0.17
CA ASN A 86 -22.99 9.30 -0.70
C ASN A 86 -21.96 9.61 0.41
N PHE A 87 -21.43 8.54 0.99
CA PHE A 87 -20.36 8.61 1.99
C PHE A 87 -19.27 7.60 1.64
N ASP A 88 -18.07 8.10 1.42
CA ASP A 88 -16.88 7.28 1.18
C ASP A 88 -15.68 7.86 1.93
N ALA A 89 -14.56 7.13 1.91
CA ALA A 89 -13.34 7.50 2.63
C ALA A 89 -12.10 7.36 1.72
N ASN A 90 -10.97 7.91 2.18
CA ASN A 90 -9.70 7.85 1.46
C ASN A 90 -9.20 6.41 1.21
N SER A 91 -9.59 5.45 2.02
CA SER A 91 -9.26 4.03 1.83
C SER A 91 -9.78 3.46 0.50
N ARG A 92 -10.83 4.06 -0.08
CA ARG A 92 -11.27 3.76 -1.46
C ARG A 92 -10.14 3.96 -2.48
N LEU A 93 -9.40 5.06 -2.39
CA LEU A 93 -8.30 5.39 -3.29
C LEU A 93 -6.96 4.79 -2.82
N CYS A 94 -6.79 4.60 -1.52
CA CYS A 94 -5.55 4.14 -0.93
C CYS A 94 -5.35 2.62 -1.06
N MET A 95 -6.36 1.82 -0.69
CA MET A 95 -6.24 0.38 -0.49
C MET A 95 -7.18 -0.49 -1.33
N SER A 96 -8.05 0.08 -2.14
CA SER A 96 -9.00 -0.72 -2.95
C SER A 96 -8.32 -1.73 -3.86
N SER A 97 -7.19 -1.36 -4.45
CA SER A 97 -6.41 -2.26 -5.31
C SER A 97 -5.82 -3.42 -4.54
N ALA A 98 -5.37 -3.17 -3.29
CA ALA A 98 -4.87 -4.20 -2.40
C ALA A 98 -5.99 -5.17 -1.99
N VAL A 99 -7.12 -4.63 -1.52
CA VAL A 99 -8.30 -5.42 -1.16
C VAL A 99 -8.76 -6.27 -2.34
N ALA A 100 -8.91 -5.67 -3.53
CA ALA A 100 -9.31 -6.41 -4.73
C ALA A 100 -8.30 -7.53 -5.08
N GLY A 101 -7.00 -7.26 -4.98
CA GLY A 101 -5.97 -8.25 -5.21
C GLY A 101 -6.05 -9.42 -4.24
N TYR A 102 -6.16 -9.17 -2.94
CA TYR A 102 -6.31 -10.20 -1.92
C TYR A 102 -7.59 -11.02 -2.10
N VAL A 103 -8.74 -10.37 -2.30
CA VAL A 103 -10.02 -11.06 -2.49
C VAL A 103 -9.99 -11.93 -3.75
N LEU A 104 -9.42 -11.45 -4.85
CA LEU A 104 -9.33 -12.23 -6.09
C LEU A 104 -8.32 -13.38 -6.01
N SER A 105 -7.28 -13.28 -5.18
CA SER A 105 -6.25 -14.32 -5.04
C SER A 105 -6.54 -15.28 -3.90
N PHE A 106 -7.05 -14.80 -2.76
CA PHE A 106 -7.21 -15.60 -1.54
C PHE A 106 -8.65 -15.67 -1.02
N GLY A 107 -9.59 -14.96 -1.64
CA GLY A 107 -10.99 -14.95 -1.23
C GLY A 107 -11.32 -14.06 -0.04
N ALA A 108 -10.33 -13.43 0.60
CA ALA A 108 -10.50 -12.57 1.77
C ALA A 108 -9.57 -11.36 1.74
N ASP A 109 -9.97 -10.27 2.41
CA ASP A 109 -9.14 -9.08 2.60
C ASP A 109 -8.26 -9.26 3.85
N GLY A 110 -7.05 -9.74 3.65
CA GLY A 110 -6.07 -9.88 4.72
C GLY A 110 -4.80 -10.60 4.27
N PRO A 111 -3.66 -10.27 4.86
CA PRO A 111 -2.41 -10.96 4.57
C PRO A 111 -2.48 -12.41 5.07
N PRO A 112 -1.98 -13.39 4.29
CA PRO A 112 -1.93 -14.78 4.71
C PRO A 112 -0.88 -15.07 5.78
N CYS A 113 0.03 -14.10 6.05
CA CYS A 113 1.17 -14.23 6.95
C CYS A 113 0.93 -13.47 8.28
N CYS A 114 1.73 -13.76 9.28
CA CYS A 114 1.74 -13.08 10.58
C CYS A 114 3.09 -12.43 10.88
N TYR A 115 3.18 -11.69 11.99
CA TYR A 115 4.42 -10.99 12.35
C TYR A 115 5.57 -11.92 12.77
N GLU A 116 5.26 -13.12 13.20
CA GLU A 116 6.24 -14.15 13.58
C GLU A 116 7.02 -14.65 12.36
N ASP A 117 6.40 -14.63 11.17
CA ASP A 117 7.04 -15.05 9.92
C ASP A 117 8.26 -14.19 9.55
N LEU A 118 8.32 -12.96 10.04
CA LEU A 118 9.50 -12.08 9.90
C LEU A 118 10.79 -12.69 10.48
N GLU A 119 10.65 -13.58 11.44
CA GLU A 119 11.77 -14.22 12.15
C GLU A 119 11.98 -15.68 11.71
N LEU A 120 11.17 -16.16 10.77
CA LEU A 120 11.19 -17.52 10.22
C LEU A 120 11.56 -17.56 8.74
N THR A 121 11.57 -16.42 8.06
CA THR A 121 11.86 -16.35 6.63
C THR A 121 13.32 -16.64 6.31
N ASP A 122 13.58 -17.31 5.18
CA ASP A 122 14.90 -17.48 4.62
C ASP A 122 15.24 -16.41 3.58
N CYS A 123 14.21 -15.83 2.95
CA CYS A 123 14.33 -14.72 2.01
C CYS A 123 13.21 -13.71 2.21
N ALA A 124 13.57 -12.48 2.52
CA ALA A 124 12.63 -11.36 2.58
C ALA A 124 12.68 -10.57 1.27
N PHE A 125 11.56 -10.51 0.57
CA PHE A 125 11.38 -9.76 -0.66
C PHE A 125 10.55 -8.50 -0.40
N LEU A 126 11.19 -7.33 -0.39
CA LEU A 126 10.55 -6.06 -0.10
C LEU A 126 10.39 -5.25 -1.40
N ILE A 127 9.16 -5.03 -1.84
CA ILE A 127 8.86 -4.36 -3.10
C ILE A 127 7.89 -3.19 -2.89
N GLY A 128 8.24 -2.02 -3.43
CA GLY A 128 7.40 -0.83 -3.33
C GLY A 128 7.10 -0.39 -1.89
N THR A 129 8.04 -0.63 -0.98
CA THR A 129 7.92 -0.29 0.44
C THR A 129 9.23 0.21 1.04
N ASN A 130 9.19 1.37 1.69
CA ASN A 130 10.31 1.86 2.51
C ASN A 130 10.05 1.52 3.98
N THR A 131 10.09 0.23 4.30
CA THR A 131 9.71 -0.33 5.61
C THR A 131 10.54 0.23 6.76
N ALA A 132 11.82 0.56 6.52
CA ALA A 132 12.70 1.17 7.52
C ALA A 132 12.17 2.52 8.04
N GLU A 133 11.47 3.29 7.20
CA GLU A 133 10.91 4.60 7.57
C GLU A 133 9.43 4.54 7.89
N CYS A 134 8.63 3.78 7.13
CA CYS A 134 7.18 3.72 7.30
C CYS A 134 6.73 2.76 8.41
N HIS A 135 7.47 1.65 8.62
CA HIS A 135 7.14 0.61 9.58
C HIS A 135 8.38 0.16 10.38
N PRO A 136 9.01 1.07 11.17
CA PRO A 136 10.32 0.82 11.77
C PRO A 136 10.34 -0.35 12.75
N ILE A 137 9.24 -0.67 13.40
CA ILE A 137 9.16 -1.82 14.33
C ILE A 137 9.22 -3.13 13.56
N VAL A 138 8.44 -3.27 12.49
CA VAL A 138 8.46 -4.44 11.59
C VAL A 138 9.85 -4.60 10.97
N PHE A 139 10.42 -3.52 10.45
CA PHE A 139 11.74 -3.53 9.85
C PHE A 139 12.84 -3.93 10.85
N ASN A 140 12.77 -3.48 12.09
CA ASN A 140 13.74 -3.81 13.12
C ASN A 140 13.68 -5.30 13.51
N ARG A 141 12.50 -5.94 13.50
CA ARG A 141 12.37 -7.39 13.72
C ARG A 141 13.07 -8.14 12.58
N LEU A 142 12.70 -7.86 11.33
CA LEU A 142 13.32 -8.46 10.15
C LEU A 142 14.84 -8.24 10.10
N ARG A 143 15.31 -7.01 10.32
CA ARG A 143 16.72 -6.67 10.33
C ARG A 143 17.52 -7.41 11.42
N LYS A 144 16.92 -7.62 12.60
CA LYS A 144 17.56 -8.40 13.67
C LYS A 144 17.70 -9.87 13.24
N HIS A 145 16.68 -10.45 12.61
CA HIS A 145 16.72 -11.81 12.10
C HIS A 145 17.78 -11.96 11.02
N HIS A 146 17.79 -11.09 10.01
CA HIS A 146 18.78 -11.04 8.94
C HIS A 146 20.22 -10.92 9.46
N LYS A 147 20.45 -10.05 10.47
CA LYS A 147 21.79 -9.88 11.07
C LYS A 147 22.27 -11.12 11.85
N LYS A 148 21.36 -11.85 12.50
CA LYS A 148 21.70 -13.05 13.27
C LYS A 148 21.98 -14.25 12.37
N ASN A 149 21.32 -14.33 11.21
CA ASN A 149 21.34 -15.47 10.32
C ASN A 149 21.86 -15.03 8.94
N ARG A 150 23.14 -15.24 8.69
CA ARG A 150 23.78 -14.82 7.44
C ARG A 150 23.26 -15.53 6.17
N ASN A 151 22.54 -16.63 6.34
CA ASN A 151 21.91 -17.36 5.23
C ASN A 151 20.61 -16.72 4.78
N VAL A 152 19.95 -15.91 5.64
CA VAL A 152 18.74 -15.16 5.29
C VAL A 152 19.11 -14.09 4.27
N LYS A 153 18.38 -14.01 3.17
CA LYS A 153 18.57 -13.01 2.12
C LYS A 153 17.51 -11.91 2.23
N MET A 154 17.90 -10.71 1.85
CA MET A 154 17.02 -9.58 1.76
C MET A 154 17.14 -8.93 0.39
N ILE A 155 16.06 -9.00 -0.39
CA ILE A 155 15.92 -8.37 -1.70
C ILE A 155 15.05 -7.14 -1.54
N VAL A 156 15.49 -6.00 -2.02
CA VAL A 156 14.69 -4.77 -2.02
C VAL A 156 14.51 -4.27 -3.45
N VAL A 157 13.26 -4.05 -3.83
CA VAL A 157 12.86 -3.52 -5.13
C VAL A 157 12.27 -2.13 -4.92
N ASP A 158 13.03 -1.11 -5.26
CA ASP A 158 12.63 0.30 -5.16
C ASP A 158 13.47 1.12 -6.15
N PRO A 159 12.90 2.02 -6.92
CA PRO A 159 13.65 2.91 -7.82
C PRO A 159 14.73 3.73 -7.11
N ARG A 160 14.58 3.95 -5.82
CA ARG A 160 15.48 4.74 -4.99
C ARG A 160 16.27 3.84 -4.02
N CYS A 161 17.51 4.17 -3.79
CA CYS A 161 18.28 3.61 -2.68
C CYS A 161 17.79 4.21 -1.35
N THR A 162 16.74 3.59 -0.79
CA THR A 162 16.14 4.00 0.49
C THR A 162 16.90 3.39 1.67
N LYS A 163 16.61 3.83 2.91
CA LYS A 163 17.16 3.21 4.12
C LYS A 163 16.85 1.71 4.25
N THR A 164 15.80 1.26 3.60
CA THR A 164 15.49 -0.17 3.50
C THR A 164 16.47 -0.86 2.54
N ALA A 165 16.74 -0.24 1.39
CA ALA A 165 17.66 -0.76 0.38
C ALA A 165 19.13 -0.77 0.82
N GLU A 166 19.56 0.21 1.64
CA GLU A 166 20.93 0.31 2.15
C GLU A 166 21.44 -0.93 2.92
N VAL A 167 20.52 -1.77 3.41
CA VAL A 167 20.87 -2.98 4.20
C VAL A 167 20.51 -4.27 3.49
N ALA A 168 20.05 -4.21 2.25
CA ALA A 168 19.70 -5.35 1.44
C ALA A 168 20.95 -6.10 0.93
N ASP A 169 20.81 -7.42 0.73
CA ASP A 169 21.81 -8.22 0.01
C ASP A 169 21.76 -7.96 -1.50
N LEU A 170 20.55 -7.60 -2.00
CA LEU A 170 20.33 -7.24 -3.39
C LEU A 170 19.30 -6.08 -3.47
N HIS A 171 19.69 -5.00 -4.12
CA HIS A 171 18.81 -3.87 -4.42
C HIS A 171 18.56 -3.80 -5.92
N LEU A 172 17.31 -3.95 -6.34
CA LEU A 172 16.87 -3.82 -7.72
C LEU A 172 16.24 -2.43 -7.92
N ALA A 173 17.00 -1.52 -8.53
CA ALA A 173 16.57 -0.16 -8.81
C ALA A 173 15.78 -0.10 -10.13
N ILE A 174 14.59 -0.69 -10.15
CA ILE A 174 13.80 -0.82 -11.37
C ILE A 174 13.21 0.51 -11.86
N ASN A 175 12.96 0.59 -13.15
CA ASN A 175 12.18 1.68 -13.74
C ASN A 175 10.77 1.70 -13.14
N PRO A 176 10.23 2.86 -12.73
CA PRO A 176 8.87 2.94 -12.21
C PRO A 176 7.82 2.37 -13.19
N GLY A 177 6.95 1.49 -12.68
CA GLY A 177 5.89 0.87 -13.46
C GLY A 177 6.21 -0.51 -14.04
N THR A 178 7.42 -1.04 -13.82
CA THR A 178 7.85 -2.35 -14.34
C THR A 178 7.78 -3.48 -13.31
N ASP A 179 7.02 -3.29 -12.25
CA ASP A 179 6.89 -4.28 -11.17
C ASP A 179 6.36 -5.64 -11.68
N ILE A 180 5.35 -5.62 -12.56
CA ILE A 180 4.77 -6.84 -13.15
C ILE A 180 5.80 -7.55 -14.06
N ASP A 181 6.56 -6.77 -14.83
CA ASP A 181 7.61 -7.34 -15.68
C ASP A 181 8.66 -8.04 -14.83
N LEU A 182 9.12 -7.41 -13.75
CA LEU A 182 10.08 -8.01 -12.82
C LEU A 182 9.56 -9.31 -12.21
N LEU A 183 8.34 -9.29 -11.64
CA LEU A 183 7.75 -10.43 -10.96
C LEU A 183 7.54 -11.61 -11.92
N ASN A 184 7.02 -11.35 -13.12
CA ASN A 184 6.89 -12.37 -14.14
C ASN A 184 8.25 -12.87 -14.65
N GLY A 185 9.27 -12.02 -14.71
CA GLY A 185 10.63 -12.42 -15.04
C GLY A 185 11.24 -13.38 -14.01
N ILE A 186 11.03 -13.12 -12.72
CA ILE A 186 11.41 -14.05 -11.64
C ILE A 186 10.65 -15.37 -11.81
N ALA A 187 9.33 -15.33 -12.00
CA ALA A 187 8.52 -16.52 -12.22
C ALA A 187 8.96 -17.32 -13.46
N HIS A 188 9.32 -16.64 -14.57
CA HIS A 188 9.86 -17.25 -15.77
C HIS A 188 11.13 -18.07 -15.47
N LEU A 189 12.06 -17.47 -14.71
CA LEU A 189 13.30 -18.14 -14.33
C LEU A 189 13.04 -19.34 -13.43
N LEU A 190 12.18 -19.22 -12.42
CA LEU A 190 11.82 -20.31 -11.53
C LEU A 190 11.19 -21.49 -12.30
N MET A 191 10.24 -21.20 -13.20
CA MET A 191 9.64 -22.23 -14.05
C MET A 191 10.66 -22.89 -14.98
N ARG A 192 11.54 -22.10 -15.61
CA ARG A 192 12.61 -22.59 -16.49
C ARG A 192 13.61 -23.50 -15.77
N TRP A 193 13.88 -23.22 -14.51
CA TRP A 193 14.81 -24.03 -13.68
C TRP A 193 14.13 -25.24 -13.03
N GLY A 194 12.78 -25.33 -13.11
CA GLY A 194 12.01 -26.39 -12.45
C GLY A 194 11.82 -26.18 -10.95
N GLU A 195 12.08 -24.97 -10.45
CA GLU A 195 11.97 -24.57 -9.05
C GLU A 195 10.53 -24.11 -8.73
N ILE A 196 9.57 -25.03 -8.96
CA ILE A 196 8.14 -24.85 -8.69
C ILE A 196 7.62 -26.00 -7.83
N ASP A 197 6.71 -25.72 -6.92
CA ASP A 197 6.04 -26.73 -6.12
C ASP A 197 4.78 -27.24 -6.87
N SER A 198 4.98 -28.28 -7.69
CA SER A 198 3.90 -28.86 -8.49
C SER A 198 2.76 -29.41 -7.65
N LEU A 199 3.04 -29.96 -6.46
CA LEU A 199 2.02 -30.49 -5.57
C LEU A 199 1.14 -29.38 -5.02
N PHE A 200 1.74 -28.28 -4.56
CA PHE A 200 0.99 -27.10 -4.10
C PHE A 200 0.15 -26.49 -5.24
N ILE A 201 0.73 -26.41 -6.45
CA ILE A 201 0.05 -25.89 -7.63
C ILE A 201 -1.21 -26.71 -7.92
N ASP A 202 -1.09 -28.02 -7.96
CA ASP A 202 -2.17 -28.94 -8.31
C ASP A 202 -3.27 -28.99 -7.25
N GLU A 203 -2.90 -28.94 -5.96
CA GLU A 203 -3.85 -29.08 -4.86
C GLU A 203 -4.47 -27.74 -4.40
N CYS A 204 -3.73 -26.63 -4.53
CA CYS A 204 -4.08 -25.38 -3.87
C CYS A 204 -4.35 -24.21 -4.83
N THR A 205 -4.12 -24.37 -6.15
CA THR A 205 -4.26 -23.26 -7.09
C THR A 205 -5.18 -23.58 -8.27
N GLN A 206 -5.61 -22.52 -8.97
CA GLN A 206 -6.38 -22.62 -10.21
C GLN A 206 -5.78 -21.68 -11.27
N GLY A 207 -5.82 -22.11 -12.55
CA GLY A 207 -5.41 -21.29 -13.68
C GLY A 207 -3.89 -21.21 -13.89
N PHE A 208 -3.11 -22.12 -13.30
CA PHE A 208 -1.65 -22.13 -13.46
C PHE A 208 -1.20 -22.26 -14.92
N SER A 209 -1.88 -23.06 -15.73
CA SER A 209 -1.56 -23.24 -17.16
C SER A 209 -1.65 -21.92 -17.94
N ASP A 210 -2.70 -21.13 -17.67
CA ASP A 210 -2.89 -19.83 -18.32
C ASP A 210 -1.83 -18.82 -17.86
N TYR A 211 -1.51 -18.82 -16.56
CA TYR A 211 -0.44 -18.00 -16.01
C TYR A 211 0.93 -18.39 -16.60
N ALA A 212 1.24 -19.68 -16.68
CA ALA A 212 2.47 -20.18 -17.27
C ALA A 212 2.63 -19.74 -18.75
N ALA A 213 1.54 -19.76 -19.52
CA ALA A 213 1.55 -19.26 -20.90
C ALA A 213 1.87 -17.76 -20.97
N VAL A 214 1.34 -16.96 -20.06
CA VAL A 214 1.66 -15.53 -19.97
C VAL A 214 3.12 -15.32 -19.60
N VAL A 215 3.63 -16.03 -18.60
CA VAL A 215 5.01 -15.89 -18.09
C VAL A 215 6.06 -16.22 -19.16
N GLN A 216 5.76 -17.06 -20.14
CA GLN A 216 6.68 -17.34 -21.26
C GLN A 216 7.06 -16.09 -22.08
N HIS A 217 6.24 -15.05 -22.04
CA HIS A 217 6.50 -13.77 -22.73
C HIS A 217 7.42 -12.81 -21.96
N TYR A 218 7.96 -13.26 -20.82
CA TYR A 218 8.84 -12.47 -19.94
C TYR A 218 10.26 -13.08 -19.83
N PRO A 219 10.96 -13.31 -20.96
CA PRO A 219 12.34 -13.82 -20.88
C PRO A 219 13.28 -12.77 -20.23
N PRO A 220 14.34 -13.21 -19.57
CA PRO A 220 15.22 -12.34 -18.78
C PRO A 220 15.75 -11.12 -19.53
N GLU A 221 16.07 -11.28 -20.81
CA GLU A 221 16.63 -10.21 -21.64
C GLU A 221 15.63 -9.06 -21.82
N ILE A 222 14.36 -9.39 -22.09
CA ILE A 222 13.28 -8.40 -22.24
C ILE A 222 12.99 -7.74 -20.89
N VAL A 223 12.90 -8.53 -19.84
CA VAL A 223 12.59 -8.04 -18.48
C VAL A 223 13.69 -7.12 -17.98
N ALA A 224 14.95 -7.51 -18.08
CA ALA A 224 16.08 -6.70 -17.64
C ALA A 224 16.12 -5.35 -18.40
N GLN A 225 15.93 -5.38 -19.72
CA GLN A 225 15.86 -4.16 -20.53
C GLN A 225 14.72 -3.22 -20.10
N LYS A 226 13.51 -3.76 -19.90
CA LYS A 226 12.34 -2.97 -19.46
C LYS A 226 12.52 -2.40 -18.06
N CYS A 227 12.99 -3.22 -17.14
CA CYS A 227 13.21 -2.84 -15.75
C CYS A 227 14.40 -1.90 -15.57
N GLY A 228 15.33 -1.87 -16.52
CA GLY A 228 16.56 -1.06 -16.43
C GLY A 228 17.57 -1.63 -15.44
N ILE A 229 17.61 -2.96 -15.30
CA ILE A 229 18.54 -3.70 -14.46
C ILE A 229 19.39 -4.66 -15.30
N GLU A 230 20.45 -5.19 -14.72
CA GLU A 230 21.25 -6.22 -15.36
C GLU A 230 20.56 -7.60 -15.28
N ILE A 231 20.76 -8.44 -16.33
CA ILE A 231 20.22 -9.82 -16.33
C ILE A 231 20.72 -10.60 -15.12
N SER A 232 21.98 -10.41 -14.76
CA SER A 232 22.59 -11.06 -13.59
C SER A 232 21.92 -10.69 -12.26
N GLU A 233 21.40 -9.47 -12.13
CA GLU A 233 20.65 -9.02 -10.94
C GLU A 233 19.26 -9.70 -10.87
N LEU A 234 18.58 -9.81 -12.01
CA LEU A 234 17.31 -10.54 -12.10
C LEU A 234 17.51 -12.04 -11.77
N GLU A 235 18.53 -12.67 -12.36
CA GLU A 235 18.86 -14.06 -12.07
C GLU A 235 19.25 -14.26 -10.59
N GLN A 236 19.99 -13.32 -10.00
CA GLN A 236 20.35 -13.39 -8.59
C GLN A 236 19.13 -13.32 -7.68
N ALA A 237 18.15 -12.46 -7.99
CA ALA A 237 16.89 -12.40 -7.26
C ALA A 237 16.13 -13.73 -7.35
N ALA A 238 16.03 -14.30 -8.55
CA ALA A 238 15.38 -15.59 -8.76
C ALA A 238 16.10 -16.74 -8.04
N ARG A 239 17.47 -16.73 -8.00
CA ARG A 239 18.26 -17.72 -7.24
C ARG A 239 18.00 -17.62 -5.75
N TYR A 240 18.00 -16.41 -5.17
CA TYR A 240 17.69 -16.25 -3.75
C TYR A 240 16.30 -16.77 -3.41
N TRP A 241 15.36 -16.63 -4.34
CA TRP A 241 14.02 -17.17 -4.17
C TRP A 241 14.00 -18.70 -4.26
N ALA A 242 14.61 -19.29 -5.29
CA ALA A 242 14.70 -20.74 -5.51
C ALA A 242 15.39 -21.49 -4.37
N GLU A 243 16.48 -20.93 -3.84
CA GLU A 243 17.26 -21.52 -2.74
C GLU A 243 16.54 -21.43 -1.38
N SER A 244 15.47 -20.66 -1.29
CA SER A 244 14.77 -20.40 -0.03
C SER A 244 13.52 -21.26 0.10
N LYS A 245 13.32 -21.86 1.27
CA LYS A 245 12.11 -22.63 1.59
C LYS A 245 10.97 -21.77 2.07
N LYS A 246 11.27 -20.57 2.58
CA LYS A 246 10.33 -19.65 3.19
C LYS A 246 10.59 -18.24 2.70
N VAL A 247 9.99 -17.88 1.58
CA VAL A 247 10.04 -16.52 1.05
C VAL A 247 8.90 -15.71 1.65
N LEU A 248 9.21 -14.54 2.18
CA LEU A 248 8.22 -13.59 2.71
C LEU A 248 8.24 -12.31 1.90
N SER A 249 7.15 -12.04 1.20
CA SER A 249 6.97 -10.79 0.45
C SER A 249 6.35 -9.71 1.33
N LEU A 250 7.01 -8.56 1.42
CA LEU A 250 6.50 -7.36 2.07
C LEU A 250 6.35 -6.24 1.03
N TRP A 251 5.19 -5.64 0.98
CA TRP A 251 4.89 -4.57 0.04
C TRP A 251 3.97 -3.51 0.67
N SER A 252 3.88 -2.36 0.03
CA SER A 252 2.96 -1.29 0.44
C SER A 252 2.55 -0.43 -0.76
N MET A 253 2.37 0.86 -0.56
CA MET A 253 1.77 1.79 -1.52
C MET A 253 2.48 1.86 -2.88
N GLY A 254 3.76 1.52 -2.97
CA GLY A 254 4.47 1.45 -4.26
C GLY A 254 3.88 0.41 -5.21
N ILE A 255 3.26 -0.63 -4.67
CA ILE A 255 2.56 -1.65 -5.45
C ILE A 255 1.10 -1.25 -5.71
N ASN A 256 0.32 -1.02 -4.65
CA ASN A 256 -1.13 -0.90 -4.79
C ASN A 256 -1.63 0.49 -5.18
N GLN A 257 -0.89 1.56 -4.92
CA GLN A 257 -1.27 2.92 -5.33
C GLN A 257 -0.74 3.28 -6.72
N SER A 258 -1.09 2.47 -7.70
CA SER A 258 -0.73 2.67 -9.10
C SER A 258 -1.91 2.38 -10.01
N GLN A 259 -1.82 2.78 -11.27
CA GLN A 259 -2.86 2.55 -12.27
C GLN A 259 -3.18 1.05 -12.42
N GLU A 260 -2.17 0.19 -12.29
CA GLU A 260 -2.28 -1.27 -12.38
C GLU A 260 -2.18 -1.95 -11.00
N GLY A 261 -2.53 -1.25 -9.93
CA GLY A 261 -2.33 -1.70 -8.56
C GLY A 261 -2.91 -3.08 -8.26
N THR A 262 -4.13 -3.38 -8.71
CA THR A 262 -4.75 -4.71 -8.54
C THR A 262 -3.98 -5.80 -9.27
N ALA A 263 -3.52 -5.54 -10.50
CA ALA A 263 -2.73 -6.51 -11.26
C ALA A 263 -1.38 -6.76 -10.57
N LYS A 264 -0.69 -5.70 -10.10
CA LYS A 264 0.58 -5.82 -9.35
C LYS A 264 0.41 -6.66 -8.08
N VAL A 265 -0.64 -6.42 -7.29
CA VAL A 265 -0.93 -7.19 -6.06
C VAL A 265 -1.20 -8.66 -6.38
N ARG A 266 -1.88 -8.96 -7.49
CA ARG A 266 -2.15 -10.34 -7.91
C ARG A 266 -0.94 -11.06 -8.48
N THR A 267 0.01 -10.32 -9.05
CA THR A 267 1.24 -10.90 -9.62
C THR A 267 2.27 -11.20 -8.51
N LEU A 268 2.24 -10.43 -7.44
CA LEU A 268 3.09 -10.61 -6.27
C LEU A 268 2.64 -11.79 -5.40
#